data_a33919928f094ccba888c949f88b9025
#
_entry.id   a33919928f094ccba888c949f88b9025
#
_cell.length_a   1.000
_cell.length_b   1.000
_cell.length_c   1.000
_cell.angle_alpha   90.00
_cell.angle_beta   90.00
_cell.angle_gamma   90.00
#
_symmetry.space_group_name_H-M   'P 1'
#
loop_
_entity.id
_entity.type
_entity.pdbx_description
1 polymer ?
#
loop_
_entity_poly.entity_id
_entity_poly.type
_entity_poly.pdbx_seq_one_letter_code
_entity_poly.pdbx_strand_id
1 'polypeptide(L)'
;MINIIFSVVLAAISVVQINIFEVDGIFSSAHLRSVERHFEEYQYEKEDLFVVQYSSKQFSSEKLNEFNTLILKQDFFTALWVGPYKVDLDFKTINNFDFVGFTPGVNLVNVNFDESIKDKYCELNLCDYEKNIINIVNEEGIYEDYIIVGSIGAFIDKLSSEDISSNLSGQAIEINYSSDDSFNSIEFFKPSLIERFYISISNPIFTYLFFVLGFALIGLELFALGPGLMAFIGGSLVIFSTMGFQEFGINYFGILLFIISFLIYIKILSRGYFSFLGVGAFILLYLSSLVMFMDYEIKVNSILLGLVSLGLAFFYFVAIPTVIRSRLTTDTSAMTTFVGRKGKIIELLDNDAVLLEVDKLKIRVDAKKNENYKVNDKHTIQEEDGTLVI
;
A
#
# COMPACT_ATOMS: atom_id res chain seq x y z
N MET A 1 -40.96 -58.50 -31.95
CA MET A 1 -39.95 -57.47 -32.05
C MET A 1 -40.08 -56.59 -30.81
N ILE A 2 -39.32 -56.90 -29.77
CA ILE A 2 -39.34 -56.25 -28.46
C ILE A 2 -38.24 -55.19 -28.50
N ASN A 3 -38.64 -53.91 -28.55
CA ASN A 3 -37.69 -52.80 -28.40
C ASN A 3 -37.36 -52.67 -26.90
N ILE A 4 -36.17 -53.09 -26.52
CA ILE A 4 -35.57 -52.82 -25.23
C ILE A 4 -35.01 -51.41 -25.35
N ILE A 5 -35.72 -50.44 -24.79
CA ILE A 5 -35.20 -49.08 -24.55
C ILE A 5 -34.23 -49.20 -23.37
N PHE A 6 -32.92 -49.21 -23.67
CA PHE A 6 -31.90 -49.01 -22.65
C PHE A 6 -31.97 -47.55 -22.21
N SER A 7 -32.64 -47.30 -21.13
CA SER A 7 -32.47 -46.03 -20.37
C SER A 7 -31.05 -46.07 -19.74
N VAL A 8 -30.08 -45.45 -20.41
CA VAL A 8 -28.82 -45.11 -19.78
C VAL A 8 -29.19 -43.98 -18.77
N VAL A 9 -29.32 -44.39 -17.53
CA VAL A 9 -29.28 -43.43 -16.43
C VAL A 9 -27.83 -42.97 -16.37
N LEU A 10 -27.51 -41.84 -16.96
CA LEU A 10 -26.31 -41.10 -16.63
C LEU A 10 -26.47 -40.71 -15.16
N ALA A 11 -25.84 -41.48 -14.26
CA ALA A 11 -25.57 -40.96 -12.91
C ALA A 11 -24.68 -39.72 -13.14
N ALA A 12 -25.22 -38.54 -12.92
CA ALA A 12 -24.44 -37.34 -12.86
C ALA A 12 -23.44 -37.55 -11.71
N ILE A 13 -22.17 -37.76 -12.06
CA ILE A 13 -21.08 -37.74 -11.10
C ILE A 13 -21.02 -36.30 -10.62
N SER A 14 -21.43 -36.00 -9.39
CA SER A 14 -21.26 -34.68 -8.81
C SER A 14 -19.75 -34.45 -8.64
N VAL A 15 -19.22 -33.62 -9.53
CA VAL A 15 -17.81 -33.21 -9.44
C VAL A 15 -17.75 -32.19 -8.31
N VAL A 16 -17.08 -32.52 -7.22
CA VAL A 16 -16.79 -31.56 -6.16
C VAL A 16 -15.80 -30.55 -6.72
N GLN A 17 -16.22 -29.32 -6.85
CA GLN A 17 -15.36 -28.22 -7.26
C GLN A 17 -14.71 -27.58 -6.05
N ILE A 18 -13.38 -27.38 -6.13
CA ILE A 18 -12.59 -26.74 -5.08
C ILE A 18 -12.16 -25.37 -5.57
N ASN A 19 -12.68 -24.34 -4.94
CA ASN A 19 -12.31 -22.95 -5.22
C ASN A 19 -11.39 -22.42 -4.14
N ILE A 20 -10.18 -21.98 -4.52
CA ILE A 20 -9.17 -21.46 -3.61
C ILE A 20 -9.07 -19.96 -3.77
N PHE A 21 -9.28 -19.24 -2.66
CA PHE A 21 -9.08 -17.80 -2.55
C PHE A 21 -7.84 -17.49 -1.74
N GLU A 22 -6.88 -16.80 -2.34
CA GLU A 22 -5.64 -16.40 -1.67
C GLU A 22 -5.79 -14.99 -1.07
N VAL A 23 -5.55 -14.90 0.24
CA VAL A 23 -5.48 -13.64 0.99
C VAL A 23 -4.03 -13.38 1.34
N ASP A 24 -3.41 -12.45 0.64
CA ASP A 24 -2.04 -12.00 0.91
C ASP A 24 -2.01 -10.52 1.35
N GLY A 25 -0.86 -10.08 1.88
CA GLY A 25 -0.67 -8.70 2.31
C GLY A 25 -1.45 -8.35 3.57
N ILE A 26 -2.35 -7.37 3.50
CA ILE A 26 -3.24 -6.95 4.59
C ILE A 26 -4.68 -7.26 4.19
N PHE A 27 -5.40 -7.95 5.07
CA PHE A 27 -6.80 -8.23 4.82
C PHE A 27 -7.61 -6.93 4.79
N SER A 28 -8.24 -6.63 3.65
CA SER A 28 -8.89 -5.34 3.36
C SER A 28 -10.32 -5.53 2.83
N SER A 29 -11.08 -4.46 2.76
CA SER A 29 -12.41 -4.44 2.14
C SER A 29 -12.39 -4.89 0.67
N ALA A 30 -11.25 -4.81 -0.01
CA ALA A 30 -11.12 -5.30 -1.38
C ALA A 30 -11.13 -6.83 -1.45
N HIS A 31 -10.52 -7.51 -0.47
CA HIS A 31 -10.61 -8.97 -0.36
C HIS A 31 -12.05 -9.39 -0.07
N LEU A 32 -12.71 -8.70 0.86
CA LEU A 32 -14.11 -8.97 1.19
C LEU A 32 -15.03 -8.86 -0.03
N ARG A 33 -14.96 -7.74 -0.76
CA ARG A 33 -15.75 -7.53 -1.99
C ARG A 33 -15.44 -8.57 -3.07
N SER A 34 -14.19 -9.00 -3.17
CA SER A 34 -13.78 -10.03 -4.12
C SER A 34 -14.45 -11.36 -3.83
N VAL A 35 -14.53 -11.75 -2.55
CA VAL A 35 -15.22 -12.96 -2.12
C VAL A 35 -16.74 -12.82 -2.29
N GLU A 36 -17.33 -11.69 -1.89
CA GLU A 36 -18.77 -11.42 -2.10
C GLU A 36 -19.15 -11.56 -3.57
N ARG A 37 -18.41 -10.89 -4.46
CA ARG A 37 -18.63 -11.00 -5.90
C ARG A 37 -18.52 -12.43 -6.40
N HIS A 38 -17.53 -13.17 -5.91
CA HIS A 38 -17.34 -14.58 -6.31
C HIS A 38 -18.54 -15.43 -5.88
N PHE A 39 -19.07 -15.23 -4.67
CA PHE A 39 -20.28 -15.94 -4.21
C PHE A 39 -21.56 -15.54 -4.96
N GLU A 40 -21.61 -14.32 -5.50
CA GLU A 40 -22.74 -13.88 -6.35
C GLU A 40 -22.65 -14.43 -7.78
N GLU A 41 -21.44 -14.52 -8.33
CA GLU A 41 -21.20 -14.95 -9.72
C GLU A 41 -21.18 -16.48 -9.85
N TYR A 42 -20.69 -17.18 -8.83
CA TYR A 42 -20.53 -18.63 -8.82
C TYR A 42 -21.65 -19.30 -8.02
N GLN A 43 -22.33 -20.28 -8.65
CA GLN A 43 -23.39 -21.05 -7.99
C GLN A 43 -22.75 -22.28 -7.33
N TYR A 44 -22.52 -22.19 -6.02
CA TYR A 44 -22.02 -23.29 -5.22
C TYR A 44 -23.09 -24.35 -4.98
N GLU A 45 -22.72 -25.61 -5.16
CA GLU A 45 -23.48 -26.77 -4.68
C GLU A 45 -23.06 -27.09 -3.25
N LYS A 46 -23.90 -27.84 -2.50
CA LYS A 46 -23.60 -28.17 -1.09
C LYS A 46 -22.34 -29.00 -0.90
N GLU A 47 -21.92 -29.70 -1.94
CA GLU A 47 -20.73 -30.58 -1.96
C GLU A 47 -19.47 -29.85 -2.44
N ASP A 48 -19.60 -28.58 -2.84
CA ASP A 48 -18.45 -27.75 -3.24
C ASP A 48 -17.67 -27.29 -2.00
N LEU A 49 -16.37 -27.08 -2.20
CA LEU A 49 -15.44 -26.63 -1.15
C LEU A 49 -14.83 -25.27 -1.51
N PHE A 50 -15.06 -24.29 -0.66
CA PHE A 50 -14.37 -23.01 -0.74
C PHE A 50 -13.22 -22.96 0.26
N VAL A 51 -11.99 -22.85 -0.25
CA VAL A 51 -10.77 -22.84 0.57
C VAL A 51 -10.20 -21.44 0.61
N VAL A 52 -10.00 -20.90 1.80
CA VAL A 52 -9.28 -19.64 2.02
C VAL A 52 -7.84 -19.96 2.41
N GLN A 53 -6.90 -19.59 1.54
CA GLN A 53 -5.49 -19.59 1.85
C GLN A 53 -5.13 -18.24 2.49
N TYR A 54 -4.90 -18.24 3.80
CA TYR A 54 -4.63 -17.03 4.56
C TYR A 54 -3.14 -16.89 4.83
N SER A 55 -2.51 -15.91 4.17
CA SER A 55 -1.09 -15.58 4.32
C SER A 55 -0.87 -14.12 4.77
N SER A 56 -1.93 -13.45 5.20
CA SER A 56 -1.88 -12.06 5.65
C SER A 56 -1.10 -11.92 6.96
N LYS A 57 -0.20 -10.95 7.00
CA LYS A 57 0.61 -10.65 8.20
C LYS A 57 -0.09 -9.75 9.20
N GLN A 58 -1.12 -9.05 8.78
CA GLN A 58 -1.85 -8.09 9.59
C GLN A 58 -3.30 -8.02 9.10
N PHE A 59 -4.21 -7.78 10.01
CA PHE A 59 -5.64 -7.68 9.72
C PHE A 59 -6.27 -6.54 10.53
N SER A 60 -7.38 -6.01 10.04
CA SER A 60 -8.30 -5.21 10.83
C SER A 60 -9.35 -6.13 11.43
N SER A 61 -9.50 -6.10 12.74
CA SER A 61 -10.49 -6.93 13.46
C SER A 61 -11.92 -6.71 12.95
N GLU A 62 -12.24 -5.49 12.54
CA GLU A 62 -13.55 -5.15 11.97
C GLU A 62 -13.79 -5.89 10.64
N LYS A 63 -12.83 -5.81 9.71
CA LYS A 63 -12.96 -6.45 8.39
C LYS A 63 -12.94 -7.96 8.46
N LEU A 64 -12.15 -8.50 9.37
CA LEU A 64 -12.13 -9.93 9.62
C LEU A 64 -13.47 -10.44 10.18
N ASN A 65 -14.14 -9.67 11.05
CA ASN A 65 -15.47 -10.00 11.56
C ASN A 65 -16.55 -9.94 10.46
N GLU A 66 -16.47 -8.95 9.53
CA GLU A 66 -17.36 -8.90 8.35
C GLU A 66 -17.17 -10.15 7.50
N PHE A 67 -15.94 -10.55 7.23
CA PHE A 67 -15.61 -11.76 6.47
C PHE A 67 -16.13 -13.03 7.16
N ASN A 68 -15.90 -13.17 8.45
CA ASN A 68 -16.40 -14.30 9.25
C ASN A 68 -17.94 -14.41 9.15
N THR A 69 -18.62 -13.27 9.18
CA THR A 69 -20.09 -13.22 9.02
C THR A 69 -20.54 -13.64 7.61
N LEU A 70 -19.73 -13.32 6.59
CA LEU A 70 -20.00 -13.73 5.22
C LEU A 70 -19.84 -15.25 5.06
N ILE A 71 -18.78 -15.82 5.60
CA ILE A 71 -18.51 -17.27 5.56
C ILE A 71 -19.62 -18.06 6.28
N LEU A 72 -20.00 -17.65 7.49
CA LEU A 72 -21.07 -18.32 8.27
C LEU A 72 -22.45 -18.37 7.61
N LYS A 73 -22.68 -17.54 6.58
CA LYS A 73 -23.96 -17.52 5.84
C LYS A 73 -24.03 -18.53 4.70
N GLN A 74 -22.93 -19.20 4.40
CA GLN A 74 -22.87 -20.11 3.27
C GLN A 74 -23.40 -21.50 3.64
N ASP A 75 -24.04 -22.16 2.67
CA ASP A 75 -24.61 -23.51 2.82
C ASP A 75 -23.71 -24.61 2.22
N PHE A 76 -22.51 -24.26 1.74
CA PHE A 76 -21.49 -25.16 1.20
C PHE A 76 -20.30 -25.25 2.17
N PHE A 77 -19.40 -26.22 1.93
CA PHE A 77 -18.26 -26.43 2.81
C PHE A 77 -17.20 -25.34 2.68
N THR A 78 -16.65 -24.94 3.82
CA THR A 78 -15.65 -23.91 3.93
C THR A 78 -14.41 -24.41 4.63
N ALA A 79 -13.22 -24.09 4.10
CA ALA A 79 -11.96 -24.45 4.71
C ALA A 79 -11.01 -23.26 4.79
N LEU A 80 -10.25 -23.20 5.87
CA LEU A 80 -9.22 -22.20 6.10
C LEU A 80 -7.87 -22.88 6.22
N TRP A 81 -6.92 -22.52 5.36
CA TRP A 81 -5.53 -22.91 5.52
C TRP A 81 -4.66 -21.69 5.77
N VAL A 82 -3.99 -21.64 6.92
CA VAL A 82 -3.14 -20.53 7.35
C VAL A 82 -1.69 -20.85 7.01
N GLY A 83 -1.20 -20.26 5.95
CA GLY A 83 0.14 -20.51 5.41
C GLY A 83 0.37 -19.89 4.05
N PRO A 84 1.54 -20.10 3.43
CA PRO A 84 2.69 -20.93 3.88
C PRO A 84 3.64 -20.23 4.86
N TYR A 85 3.38 -18.96 5.19
CA TYR A 85 4.25 -18.16 6.04
C TYR A 85 3.74 -18.15 7.48
N LYS A 86 4.66 -17.84 8.41
CA LYS A 86 4.29 -17.55 9.81
C LYS A 86 3.51 -16.25 9.85
N VAL A 87 2.26 -16.34 10.22
CA VAL A 87 1.33 -15.20 10.31
C VAL A 87 0.59 -15.23 11.64
N ASP A 88 0.06 -14.10 12.03
CA ASP A 88 -0.83 -13.98 13.18
C ASP A 88 -2.28 -13.99 12.67
N LEU A 89 -3.12 -14.85 13.26
CA LEU A 89 -4.54 -14.96 12.95
C LEU A 89 -5.37 -14.79 14.23
N ASP A 90 -6.48 -14.06 14.15
CA ASP A 90 -7.43 -14.00 15.27
C ASP A 90 -8.08 -15.37 15.49
N PHE A 91 -7.98 -15.86 16.75
CA PHE A 91 -8.50 -17.18 17.12
C PHE A 91 -9.99 -17.36 16.79
N LYS A 92 -10.77 -16.27 16.88
CA LYS A 92 -12.21 -16.35 16.59
C LYS A 92 -12.51 -16.71 15.13
N THR A 93 -11.58 -16.43 14.22
CA THR A 93 -11.76 -16.72 12.79
C THR A 93 -11.83 -18.22 12.52
N ILE A 94 -11.05 -19.03 13.23
CA ILE A 94 -11.02 -20.47 12.98
C ILE A 94 -12.36 -21.17 13.24
N ASN A 95 -13.16 -20.65 14.18
CA ASN A 95 -14.44 -21.23 14.54
C ASN A 95 -15.55 -21.03 13.49
N ASN A 96 -15.27 -20.29 12.41
CA ASN A 96 -16.25 -19.97 11.37
C ASN A 96 -16.09 -20.84 10.11
N PHE A 97 -15.11 -21.75 10.12
CA PHE A 97 -14.83 -22.66 9.02
C PHE A 97 -15.09 -24.10 9.44
N ASP A 98 -15.55 -24.91 8.49
CA ASP A 98 -15.79 -26.34 8.73
C ASP A 98 -14.47 -27.11 8.91
N PHE A 99 -13.42 -26.68 8.16
CA PHE A 99 -12.10 -27.28 8.22
C PHE A 99 -11.02 -26.22 8.41
N VAL A 100 -10.06 -26.51 9.26
CA VAL A 100 -8.97 -25.59 9.56
C VAL A 100 -7.63 -26.30 9.45
N GLY A 101 -6.69 -25.66 8.76
CA GLY A 101 -5.31 -26.12 8.65
C GLY A 101 -4.30 -25.00 8.90
N PHE A 102 -3.13 -25.40 9.40
CA PHE A 102 -2.05 -24.48 9.74
C PHE A 102 -0.73 -24.96 9.15
N THR A 103 0.13 -24.00 8.81
CA THR A 103 1.56 -24.30 8.69
C THR A 103 2.23 -24.19 10.07
N PRO A 104 3.28 -24.99 10.36
CA PRO A 104 4.00 -24.86 11.62
C PRO A 104 4.55 -23.44 11.84
N GLY A 105 4.34 -22.90 13.05
CA GLY A 105 4.79 -21.57 13.46
C GLY A 105 3.78 -20.44 13.24
N VAL A 106 2.54 -20.73 12.91
CA VAL A 106 1.41 -19.80 12.94
C VAL A 106 1.11 -19.43 14.39
N ASN A 107 0.79 -18.15 14.63
CA ASN A 107 0.31 -17.68 15.91
C ASN A 107 -1.20 -17.43 15.85
N LEU A 108 -1.93 -18.02 16.78
CA LEU A 108 -3.32 -17.67 17.03
C LEU A 108 -3.35 -16.62 18.13
N VAL A 109 -3.86 -15.42 17.81
CA VAL A 109 -3.87 -14.28 18.72
C VAL A 109 -5.28 -14.00 19.23
N ASN A 110 -5.40 -13.15 20.27
CA ASN A 110 -6.67 -12.80 20.92
C ASN A 110 -7.40 -14.02 21.50
N VAL A 111 -6.65 -15.01 21.98
CA VAL A 111 -7.20 -16.24 22.54
C VAL A 111 -7.79 -15.97 23.92
N ASN A 112 -9.05 -16.34 24.13
CA ASN A 112 -9.64 -16.34 25.46
C ASN A 112 -9.52 -17.76 26.04
N PHE A 113 -8.49 -17.98 26.87
CA PHE A 113 -8.15 -19.32 27.41
C PHE A 113 -9.21 -19.78 28.42
N ASP A 114 -10.07 -20.69 28.01
CA ASP A 114 -10.89 -21.56 28.88
C ASP A 114 -10.27 -22.96 29.02
N GLU A 115 -10.89 -23.83 29.80
CA GLU A 115 -10.39 -25.19 29.99
C GLU A 115 -10.41 -25.98 28.67
N SER A 116 -11.43 -25.83 27.87
CA SER A 116 -11.56 -26.54 26.59
C SER A 116 -10.45 -26.15 25.59
N ILE A 117 -10.12 -24.87 25.49
CA ILE A 117 -9.03 -24.39 24.61
C ILE A 117 -7.67 -24.84 25.11
N LYS A 118 -7.47 -24.89 26.45
CA LYS A 118 -6.23 -25.39 27.04
C LYS A 118 -6.02 -26.85 26.70
N ASP A 119 -7.03 -27.69 26.89
CA ASP A 119 -6.96 -29.12 26.63
C ASP A 119 -6.72 -29.41 25.14
N LYS A 120 -7.42 -28.70 24.26
CA LYS A 120 -7.34 -28.91 22.81
C LYS A 120 -6.04 -28.45 22.16
N TYR A 121 -5.54 -27.29 22.57
CA TYR A 121 -4.45 -26.61 21.87
C TYR A 121 -3.14 -26.58 22.68
N CYS A 122 -3.20 -26.46 24.00
CA CYS A 122 -2.00 -26.22 24.81
C CYS A 122 -1.25 -27.48 25.23
N GLU A 123 -1.83 -28.65 25.10
CA GLU A 123 -1.09 -29.91 25.37
C GLU A 123 0.03 -30.15 24.35
N LEU A 124 -0.22 -29.74 23.10
CA LEU A 124 0.62 -30.00 21.94
C LEU A 124 1.32 -28.76 21.37
N ASN A 125 0.89 -27.56 21.73
CA ASN A 125 1.40 -26.30 21.23
C ASN A 125 1.88 -25.39 22.37
N LEU A 126 2.65 -24.33 22.00
CA LEU A 126 3.13 -23.35 22.97
C LEU A 126 2.08 -22.27 23.22
N CYS A 127 1.56 -22.23 24.44
CA CYS A 127 0.59 -21.24 24.90
C CYS A 127 1.26 -20.15 25.74
N ASP A 128 1.07 -18.89 25.32
CA ASP A 128 1.48 -17.70 26.08
C ASP A 128 0.23 -17.03 26.66
N TYR A 129 -0.07 -17.33 27.93
CA TYR A 129 -1.26 -16.83 28.62
C TYR A 129 -1.20 -15.33 28.89
N GLU A 130 0.00 -14.74 29.00
CA GLU A 130 0.15 -13.30 29.24
C GLU A 130 -0.19 -12.50 28.00
N LYS A 131 0.17 -13.02 26.82
CA LYS A 131 -0.08 -12.37 25.53
C LYS A 131 -1.35 -12.82 24.84
N ASN A 132 -2.05 -13.82 25.38
CA ASN A 132 -3.21 -14.45 24.75
C ASN A 132 -2.90 -15.04 23.35
N ILE A 133 -1.80 -15.79 23.26
CA ILE A 133 -1.29 -16.35 22.00
C ILE A 133 -1.10 -17.88 22.15
N ILE A 134 -1.49 -18.61 21.10
CA ILE A 134 -1.12 -20.00 20.87
C ILE A 134 -0.17 -20.05 19.68
N ASN A 135 1.02 -20.57 19.84
CA ASN A 135 1.95 -20.82 18.75
C ASN A 135 1.84 -22.28 18.31
N ILE A 136 1.45 -22.50 17.07
CA ILE A 136 1.31 -23.85 16.49
C ILE A 136 2.70 -24.37 16.16
N VAL A 137 3.18 -25.35 16.94
CA VAL A 137 4.55 -25.89 16.83
C VAL A 137 4.59 -27.40 16.54
N ASN A 138 3.42 -28.05 16.51
CA ASN A 138 3.33 -29.49 16.28
C ASN A 138 3.89 -29.90 14.92
N GLU A 139 4.23 -31.19 14.82
CA GLU A 139 4.60 -31.83 13.56
C GLU A 139 3.41 -31.92 12.61
N GLU A 140 3.69 -32.10 11.33
CA GLU A 140 2.65 -32.28 10.31
C GLU A 140 1.79 -33.51 10.62
N GLY A 141 0.47 -33.33 10.58
CA GLY A 141 -0.48 -34.39 10.91
C GLY A 141 -1.93 -33.90 10.95
N ILE A 142 -2.83 -34.83 11.18
CA ILE A 142 -4.26 -34.58 11.42
C ILE A 142 -4.49 -34.64 12.92
N TYR A 143 -5.06 -33.59 13.47
CA TYR A 143 -5.45 -33.46 14.86
C TYR A 143 -6.98 -33.39 14.96
N GLU A 144 -7.51 -33.48 16.15
CA GLU A 144 -8.95 -33.60 16.38
C GLU A 144 -9.77 -32.45 15.77
N ASP A 145 -9.23 -31.23 15.77
CA ASP A 145 -9.94 -30.03 15.32
C ASP A 145 -9.19 -29.26 14.20
N TYR A 146 -7.99 -29.70 13.79
CA TYR A 146 -7.19 -29.00 12.79
C TYR A 146 -6.13 -29.90 12.13
N ILE A 147 -5.62 -29.45 11.01
CA ILE A 147 -4.60 -30.15 10.23
C ILE A 147 -3.32 -29.29 10.20
N ILE A 148 -2.16 -29.89 10.42
CA ILE A 148 -0.88 -29.21 10.26
C ILE A 148 -0.18 -29.75 9.04
N VAL A 149 0.04 -28.88 8.05
CA VAL A 149 0.72 -29.22 6.77
C VAL A 149 1.46 -28.00 6.19
N GLY A 150 2.56 -28.26 5.49
CA GLY A 150 3.40 -27.22 4.94
C GLY A 150 2.89 -26.58 3.64
N SER A 151 1.85 -27.13 3.00
CA SER A 151 1.33 -26.62 1.72
C SER A 151 -0.17 -26.79 1.59
N ILE A 152 -0.80 -25.91 0.78
CA ILE A 152 -2.23 -25.97 0.51
C ILE A 152 -2.61 -27.25 -0.24
N GLY A 153 -1.74 -27.75 -1.12
CA GLY A 153 -1.97 -29.02 -1.81
C GLY A 153 -2.03 -30.19 -0.82
N ALA A 154 -1.08 -30.27 0.12
CA ALA A 154 -1.11 -31.26 1.18
C ALA A 154 -2.33 -31.10 2.10
N PHE A 155 -2.82 -29.87 2.30
CA PHE A 155 -4.05 -29.61 3.05
C PHE A 155 -5.26 -30.21 2.35
N ILE A 156 -5.42 -29.96 1.05
CA ILE A 156 -6.51 -30.49 0.24
C ILE A 156 -6.44 -32.03 0.16
N ASP A 157 -5.23 -32.58 -0.01
CA ASP A 157 -5.02 -34.04 -0.03
C ASP A 157 -5.43 -34.68 1.29
N LYS A 158 -5.14 -34.02 2.41
CA LYS A 158 -5.55 -34.49 3.74
C LYS A 158 -7.06 -34.38 3.93
N LEU A 159 -7.70 -33.31 3.45
CA LEU A 159 -9.17 -33.15 3.49
C LEU A 159 -9.88 -34.28 2.73
N SER A 160 -9.27 -34.82 1.70
CA SER A 160 -9.83 -35.90 0.88
C SER A 160 -9.55 -37.30 1.45
N SER A 161 -8.73 -37.43 2.50
CA SER A 161 -8.41 -38.74 3.09
C SER A 161 -9.56 -39.25 3.99
N GLU A 162 -9.79 -40.58 3.98
CA GLU A 162 -10.81 -41.26 4.82
C GLU A 162 -10.59 -41.01 6.32
N ASP A 163 -9.37 -40.61 6.73
CA ASP A 163 -9.02 -40.36 8.13
C ASP A 163 -9.72 -39.15 8.74
N ILE A 164 -10.16 -38.19 7.92
CA ILE A 164 -10.88 -37.00 8.41
C ILE A 164 -12.32 -37.32 8.78
N SER A 165 -12.94 -38.24 8.06
CA SER A 165 -14.33 -38.62 8.31
C SER A 165 -14.56 -39.19 9.74
N SER A 166 -13.51 -39.62 10.39
CA SER A 166 -13.59 -40.22 11.74
C SER A 166 -13.29 -39.25 12.90
N ASN A 167 -12.55 -38.13 12.62
CA ASN A 167 -11.98 -37.29 13.67
C ASN A 167 -12.60 -35.87 13.75
N LEU A 168 -13.12 -35.33 12.66
CA LEU A 168 -13.74 -34.00 12.63
C LEU A 168 -15.27 -34.11 12.65
N SER A 169 -15.86 -33.85 13.80
CA SER A 169 -17.30 -33.57 14.07
C SER A 169 -18.38 -34.34 13.30
N GLY A 170 -18.14 -35.55 12.83
CA GLY A 170 -19.18 -36.49 12.35
C GLY A 170 -19.84 -36.12 11.00
N GLN A 171 -19.36 -35.16 10.28
CA GLN A 171 -19.72 -34.85 8.91
C GLN A 171 -18.56 -35.16 7.99
N ALA A 172 -18.51 -36.38 7.48
CA ALA A 172 -17.58 -36.78 6.44
C ALA A 172 -17.93 -36.08 5.16
N ILE A 173 -17.01 -35.25 4.64
CA ILE A 173 -17.02 -34.95 3.22
C ILE A 173 -16.44 -36.18 2.53
N GLU A 174 -17.30 -37.01 1.93
CA GLU A 174 -16.83 -37.90 0.87
C GLU A 174 -16.42 -37.01 -0.33
N ILE A 175 -15.21 -36.50 -0.30
CA ILE A 175 -14.57 -36.00 -1.52
C ILE A 175 -14.26 -37.24 -2.31
N ASN A 176 -15.22 -37.68 -3.15
CA ASN A 176 -15.05 -38.83 -4.00
C ASN A 176 -14.02 -38.48 -5.08
N TYR A 177 -12.74 -38.68 -4.79
CA TYR A 177 -11.74 -38.87 -5.81
C TYR A 177 -12.01 -40.22 -6.48
N SER A 178 -12.86 -40.24 -7.49
CA SER A 178 -12.94 -41.44 -8.31
C SER A 178 -11.61 -41.57 -9.03
N SER A 179 -10.94 -42.67 -8.79
CA SER A 179 -9.58 -43.00 -9.27
C SER A 179 -9.45 -43.14 -10.78
N ASP A 180 -10.53 -42.91 -11.54
CA ASP A 180 -10.56 -42.97 -13.01
C ASP A 180 -11.23 -41.70 -13.56
N ASP A 181 -10.41 -40.81 -14.09
CA ASP A 181 -10.77 -39.72 -15.01
C ASP A 181 -11.65 -38.54 -14.55
N SER A 182 -11.93 -38.36 -13.28
CA SER A 182 -12.55 -37.10 -12.81
C SER A 182 -11.50 -36.08 -12.41
N PHE A 183 -11.28 -35.11 -13.27
CA PHE A 183 -10.57 -33.89 -12.92
C PHE A 183 -11.39 -33.15 -11.87
N ASN A 184 -11.02 -33.27 -10.60
CA ASN A 184 -11.45 -32.32 -9.60
C ASN A 184 -10.89 -30.97 -10.05
N SER A 185 -11.76 -30.08 -10.50
CA SER A 185 -11.32 -28.78 -10.97
C SER A 185 -10.97 -27.96 -9.73
N ILE A 186 -9.66 -27.88 -9.44
CA ILE A 186 -9.15 -26.93 -8.47
C ILE A 186 -9.00 -25.60 -9.19
N GLU A 187 -9.81 -24.63 -8.84
CA GLU A 187 -9.76 -23.31 -9.42
C GLU A 187 -9.23 -22.29 -8.41
N PHE A 188 -8.16 -21.58 -8.82
CA PHE A 188 -7.68 -20.43 -8.03
C PHE A 188 -8.46 -19.19 -8.45
N PHE A 189 -9.34 -18.75 -7.59
CA PHE A 189 -10.05 -17.50 -7.78
C PHE A 189 -9.10 -16.32 -7.59
N LYS A 190 -9.06 -15.45 -8.59
CA LYS A 190 -8.18 -14.28 -8.59
C LYS A 190 -9.00 -13.00 -8.58
N PRO A 191 -8.67 -12.06 -7.67
CA PRO A 191 -9.28 -10.74 -7.70
C PRO A 191 -9.13 -10.07 -9.07
N SER A 192 -10.12 -9.29 -9.48
CA SER A 192 -10.08 -8.48 -10.70
C SER A 192 -8.93 -7.46 -10.66
N LEU A 193 -8.55 -6.87 -11.79
CA LEU A 193 -7.48 -5.87 -11.86
C LEU A 193 -7.74 -4.67 -10.93
N ILE A 194 -9.01 -4.24 -10.84
CA ILE A 194 -9.42 -3.14 -9.97
C ILE A 194 -9.29 -3.54 -8.51
N GLU A 195 -9.73 -4.73 -8.14
CA GLU A 195 -9.60 -5.25 -6.76
C GLU A 195 -8.14 -5.41 -6.35
N ARG A 196 -7.27 -5.92 -7.24
CA ARG A 196 -5.82 -6.00 -6.99
C ARG A 196 -5.20 -4.64 -6.77
N PHE A 197 -5.64 -3.63 -7.53
CA PHE A 197 -5.20 -2.25 -7.32
C PHE A 197 -5.62 -1.75 -5.93
N TYR A 198 -6.87 -2.01 -5.51
CA TYR A 198 -7.33 -1.67 -4.15
C TYR A 198 -6.60 -2.44 -3.07
N ILE A 199 -6.34 -3.74 -3.25
CA ILE A 199 -5.52 -4.55 -2.33
C ILE A 199 -4.11 -3.93 -2.18
N SER A 200 -3.50 -3.51 -3.29
CA SER A 200 -2.19 -2.86 -3.27
C SER A 200 -2.21 -1.52 -2.53
N ILE A 201 -3.26 -0.70 -2.74
CA ILE A 201 -3.43 0.58 -2.03
C ILE A 201 -3.72 0.34 -0.54
N SER A 202 -4.39 -0.73 -0.17
CA SER A 202 -4.66 -1.06 1.24
C SER A 202 -3.41 -1.41 2.04
N ASN A 203 -2.24 -1.55 1.39
CA ASN A 203 -0.97 -1.71 2.08
C ASN A 203 -0.50 -0.36 2.64
N PRO A 204 -0.28 -0.21 3.97
CA PRO A 204 0.07 1.08 4.60
C PRO A 204 1.32 1.74 4.02
N ILE A 205 2.28 0.91 3.57
CA ILE A 205 3.53 1.42 2.98
C ILE A 205 3.24 2.09 1.64
N PHE A 206 2.47 1.44 0.76
CA PHE A 206 2.10 2.01 -0.54
C PHE A 206 1.18 3.21 -0.38
N THR A 207 0.21 3.14 0.54
CA THR A 207 -0.66 4.26 0.87
C THR A 207 0.15 5.48 1.31
N TYR A 208 1.10 5.29 2.24
CA TYR A 208 1.96 6.36 2.72
C TYR A 208 2.89 6.89 1.62
N LEU A 209 3.45 6.02 0.77
CA LEU A 209 4.24 6.45 -0.39
C LEU A 209 3.42 7.30 -1.35
N PHE A 210 2.19 6.91 -1.67
CA PHE A 210 1.31 7.70 -2.55
C PHE A 210 0.99 9.06 -1.93
N PHE A 211 0.76 9.09 -0.62
CA PHE A 211 0.55 10.34 0.11
C PHE A 211 1.75 11.28 0.01
N VAL A 212 2.94 10.77 0.33
CA VAL A 212 4.18 11.54 0.31
C VAL A 212 4.56 11.98 -1.11
N LEU A 213 4.49 11.08 -2.10
CA LEU A 213 4.76 11.40 -3.50
C LEU A 213 3.75 12.40 -4.07
N GLY A 214 2.49 12.26 -3.69
CA GLY A 214 1.44 13.22 -4.08
C GLY A 214 1.77 14.64 -3.63
N PHE A 215 2.12 14.82 -2.37
CA PHE A 215 2.56 16.13 -1.86
C PHE A 215 3.90 16.59 -2.46
N ALA A 216 4.82 15.67 -2.76
CA ALA A 216 6.06 16.01 -3.43
C ALA A 216 5.80 16.60 -4.83
N LEU A 217 4.92 15.97 -5.63
CA LEU A 217 4.56 16.42 -6.96
C LEU A 217 3.77 17.75 -6.94
N ILE A 218 2.84 17.92 -6.00
CA ILE A 218 2.14 19.19 -5.79
C ILE A 218 3.15 20.29 -5.44
N GLY A 219 4.09 20.02 -4.55
CA GLY A 219 5.15 20.95 -4.18
C GLY A 219 6.06 21.31 -5.36
N LEU A 220 6.41 20.33 -6.19
CA LEU A 220 7.19 20.56 -7.41
C LEU A 220 6.46 21.50 -8.38
N GLU A 221 5.18 21.29 -8.61
CA GLU A 221 4.38 22.14 -9.53
C GLU A 221 4.29 23.58 -9.04
N LEU A 222 4.19 23.81 -7.72
CA LEU A 222 4.15 25.17 -7.17
C LEU A 222 5.40 26.01 -7.54
N PHE A 223 6.55 25.35 -7.78
CA PHE A 223 7.80 26.01 -8.14
C PHE A 223 8.17 25.85 -9.62
N ALA A 224 7.56 24.89 -10.31
CA ALA A 224 7.89 24.58 -11.68
C ALA A 224 7.19 25.50 -12.70
N LEU A 225 6.18 26.27 -12.30
CA LEU A 225 5.32 27.08 -13.20
C LEU A 225 4.86 26.28 -14.42
N GLY A 226 4.56 25.01 -14.22
CA GLY A 226 4.16 24.08 -15.26
C GLY A 226 2.67 24.20 -15.63
N PRO A 227 2.19 23.36 -16.56
CA PRO A 227 0.79 23.35 -16.99
C PRO A 227 -0.19 22.72 -15.99
N GLY A 228 0.24 22.42 -14.76
CA GLY A 228 -0.59 21.80 -13.73
C GLY A 228 -0.57 20.27 -13.73
N LEU A 229 0.17 19.63 -14.64
CA LEU A 229 0.17 18.17 -14.80
C LEU A 229 0.68 17.45 -13.54
N MET A 230 1.77 17.94 -12.93
CA MET A 230 2.33 17.35 -11.71
C MET A 230 1.39 17.52 -10.52
N ALA A 231 0.70 18.64 -10.41
CA ALA A 231 -0.31 18.87 -9.39
C ALA A 231 -1.52 17.95 -9.57
N PHE A 232 -1.94 17.71 -10.82
CA PHE A 232 -3.03 16.76 -11.13
C PHE A 232 -2.66 15.32 -10.75
N ILE A 233 -1.48 14.84 -11.15
CA ILE A 233 -0.99 13.51 -10.78
C ILE A 233 -0.82 13.41 -9.26
N GLY A 234 -0.20 14.41 -8.65
CA GLY A 234 0.01 14.47 -7.20
C GLY A 234 -1.31 14.46 -6.42
N GLY A 235 -2.30 15.22 -6.86
CA GLY A 235 -3.65 15.23 -6.29
C GLY A 235 -4.34 13.87 -6.40
N SER A 236 -4.22 13.19 -7.55
CA SER A 236 -4.74 11.84 -7.73
C SER A 236 -4.09 10.84 -6.77
N LEU A 237 -2.77 10.90 -6.56
CA LEU A 237 -2.07 10.05 -5.59
C LEU A 237 -2.53 10.31 -4.16
N VAL A 238 -2.76 11.58 -3.78
CA VAL A 238 -3.33 11.91 -2.46
C VAL A 238 -4.74 11.34 -2.31
N ILE A 239 -5.59 11.41 -3.34
CA ILE A 239 -6.93 10.81 -3.30
C ILE A 239 -6.83 9.28 -3.12
N PHE A 240 -5.97 8.59 -3.88
CA PHE A 240 -5.76 7.15 -3.70
C PHE A 240 -5.22 6.80 -2.31
N SER A 241 -4.35 7.64 -1.75
CA SER A 241 -3.88 7.42 -0.38
C SER A 241 -4.99 7.57 0.66
N THR A 242 -5.96 8.46 0.46
CA THR A 242 -7.09 8.59 1.40
C THR A 242 -7.97 7.33 1.40
N MET A 243 -8.11 6.65 0.25
CA MET A 243 -8.81 5.36 0.17
C MET A 243 -8.08 4.28 0.98
N GLY A 244 -6.75 4.19 0.85
CA GLY A 244 -5.95 3.26 1.65
C GLY A 244 -6.02 3.56 3.15
N PHE A 245 -5.97 4.83 3.54
CA PHE A 245 -6.10 5.24 4.94
C PHE A 245 -7.46 4.86 5.57
N GLN A 246 -8.52 4.74 4.79
CA GLN A 246 -9.82 4.29 5.27
C GLN A 246 -9.83 2.79 5.62
N GLU A 247 -8.97 1.98 4.99
CA GLU A 247 -8.93 0.53 5.23
C GLU A 247 -8.32 0.17 6.58
N PHE A 248 -7.32 0.90 7.04
CA PHE A 248 -6.61 0.57 8.27
C PHE A 248 -6.67 1.68 9.34
N GLY A 249 -7.32 2.79 9.03
CA GLY A 249 -7.39 3.94 9.91
C GLY A 249 -6.07 4.70 10.04
N ILE A 250 -6.13 5.95 10.42
CA ILE A 250 -4.97 6.79 10.70
C ILE A 250 -5.26 7.82 11.77
N ASN A 251 -4.22 8.26 12.47
CA ASN A 251 -4.34 9.38 13.37
C ASN A 251 -4.33 10.70 12.60
N TYR A 252 -5.47 11.39 12.55
CA TYR A 252 -5.62 12.67 11.83
C TYR A 252 -4.70 13.78 12.35
N PHE A 253 -4.27 13.69 13.60
CA PHE A 253 -3.27 14.62 14.13
C PHE A 253 -1.93 14.47 13.44
N GLY A 254 -1.55 13.24 13.05
CA GLY A 254 -0.37 12.98 12.22
C GLY A 254 -0.47 13.66 10.86
N ILE A 255 -1.64 13.60 10.18
CA ILE A 255 -1.85 14.33 8.91
C ILE A 255 -1.69 15.85 9.10
N LEU A 256 -2.26 16.40 10.17
CA LEU A 256 -2.12 17.83 10.45
C LEU A 256 -0.65 18.24 10.60
N LEU A 257 0.13 17.47 11.36
CA LEU A 257 1.57 17.73 11.53
C LEU A 257 2.32 17.60 10.21
N PHE A 258 1.94 16.63 9.34
CA PHE A 258 2.52 16.47 8.01
C PHE A 258 2.27 17.71 7.15
N ILE A 259 1.03 18.21 7.11
CA ILE A 259 0.68 19.42 6.36
C ILE A 259 1.47 20.64 6.86
N ILE A 260 1.61 20.78 8.18
CA ILE A 260 2.42 21.87 8.77
C ILE A 260 3.88 21.76 8.31
N SER A 261 4.47 20.56 8.36
CA SER A 261 5.83 20.32 7.88
C SER A 261 5.97 20.68 6.38
N PHE A 262 5.00 20.25 5.56
CA PHE A 262 4.96 20.56 4.13
C PHE A 262 4.93 22.08 3.87
N LEU A 263 4.08 22.82 4.58
CA LEU A 263 4.01 24.29 4.46
C LEU A 263 5.32 24.99 4.87
N ILE A 264 6.02 24.43 5.88
CA ILE A 264 7.35 24.93 6.28
C ILE A 264 8.35 24.71 5.15
N TYR A 265 8.35 23.54 4.47
CA TYR A 265 9.21 23.28 3.31
C TYR A 265 8.93 24.28 2.17
N ILE A 266 7.68 24.52 1.81
CA ILE A 266 7.30 25.51 0.81
C ILE A 266 7.85 26.89 1.17
N LYS A 267 7.72 27.31 2.43
CA LYS A 267 8.24 28.60 2.90
C LYS A 267 9.76 28.70 2.83
N ILE A 268 10.48 27.59 3.08
CA ILE A 268 11.94 27.56 2.96
C ILE A 268 12.36 27.68 1.50
N LEU A 269 11.72 26.92 0.61
CA LEU A 269 11.99 26.97 -0.83
C LEU A 269 11.76 28.35 -1.42
N SER A 270 10.70 29.04 -1.00
CA SER A 270 10.41 30.40 -1.47
C SER A 270 11.46 31.45 -1.06
N ARG A 271 12.27 31.15 -0.02
CA ARG A 271 13.36 32.02 0.44
C ARG A 271 14.72 31.73 -0.22
N GLY A 272 14.83 30.57 -0.89
CA GLY A 272 16.00 30.21 -1.69
C GLY A 272 17.25 29.79 -0.93
N TYR A 273 17.24 29.67 0.40
CA TYR A 273 18.39 29.24 1.17
C TYR A 273 18.02 28.20 2.25
N PHE A 274 18.96 27.31 2.52
CA PHE A 274 18.83 26.33 3.59
C PHE A 274 18.85 27.02 4.96
N SER A 275 17.92 26.65 5.82
CA SER A 275 17.79 27.22 7.18
C SER A 275 17.65 26.09 8.21
N PHE A 276 17.99 26.37 9.46
CA PHE A 276 17.70 25.48 10.60
C PHE A 276 16.22 25.08 10.68
N LEU A 277 15.31 25.90 10.16
CA LEU A 277 13.91 25.55 9.98
C LEU A 277 13.72 24.28 9.13
N GLY A 278 14.63 23.99 8.18
CA GLY A 278 14.57 22.79 7.36
C GLY A 278 14.83 21.51 8.16
N VAL A 279 15.77 21.56 9.12
CA VAL A 279 15.99 20.44 10.03
C VAL A 279 14.76 20.23 10.92
N GLY A 280 14.19 21.31 11.43
CA GLY A 280 12.93 21.26 12.20
C GLY A 280 11.76 20.69 11.40
N ALA A 281 11.63 21.08 10.13
CA ALA A 281 10.63 20.54 9.24
C ALA A 281 10.83 19.03 8.98
N PHE A 282 12.06 18.56 8.82
CA PHE A 282 12.37 17.14 8.68
C PHE A 282 11.98 16.34 9.95
N ILE A 283 12.40 16.84 11.11
CA ILE A 283 12.02 16.19 12.38
C ILE A 283 10.51 16.13 12.54
N LEU A 284 9.81 17.23 12.23
CA LEU A 284 8.36 17.29 12.30
C LEU A 284 7.70 16.33 11.31
N LEU A 285 8.24 16.21 10.09
CA LEU A 285 7.79 15.26 9.08
C LEU A 285 7.91 13.81 9.57
N TYR A 286 9.05 13.45 10.12
CA TYR A 286 9.27 12.10 10.64
C TYR A 286 8.36 11.80 11.83
N LEU A 287 8.24 12.73 12.78
CA LEU A 287 7.33 12.60 13.91
C LEU A 287 5.87 12.49 13.47
N SER A 288 5.46 13.29 12.47
CA SER A 288 4.10 13.21 11.91
C SER A 288 3.81 11.83 11.34
N SER A 289 4.79 11.23 10.64
CA SER A 289 4.67 9.89 10.07
C SER A 289 4.54 8.81 11.15
N LEU A 290 5.29 8.92 12.25
CA LEU A 290 5.15 8.02 13.39
C LEU A 290 3.78 8.15 14.07
N VAL A 291 3.33 9.39 14.32
CA VAL A 291 2.03 9.67 14.95
C VAL A 291 0.88 9.19 14.07
N MET A 292 1.00 9.29 12.73
CA MET A 292 -0.02 8.85 11.79
C MET A 292 -0.38 7.37 11.97
N PHE A 293 0.57 6.51 12.32
CA PHE A 293 0.41 5.06 12.46
C PHE A 293 0.48 4.55 13.90
N MET A 294 0.43 5.45 14.92
CA MET A 294 0.73 5.06 16.32
C MET A 294 -0.39 4.24 16.98
N ASP A 295 -1.65 4.51 16.66
CA ASP A 295 -2.80 4.06 17.45
C ASP A 295 -3.56 2.88 16.81
N TYR A 296 -2.99 2.21 15.80
CA TYR A 296 -3.71 1.21 15.02
C TYR A 296 -3.10 -0.20 15.11
N GLU A 297 -3.96 -1.20 14.87
CA GLU A 297 -3.59 -2.62 14.86
C GLU A 297 -2.49 -2.91 13.83
N ILE A 298 -2.49 -2.17 12.71
CA ILE A 298 -1.54 -2.32 11.62
C ILE A 298 -0.29 -1.48 11.88
N LYS A 299 0.83 -2.16 12.14
CA LYS A 299 2.11 -1.52 12.45
C LYS A 299 2.95 -1.32 11.20
N VAL A 300 3.41 -0.10 10.99
CA VAL A 300 4.38 0.22 9.94
C VAL A 300 5.78 0.34 10.53
N ASN A 301 6.77 -0.22 9.83
CA ASN A 301 8.15 -0.16 10.29
C ASN A 301 8.66 1.29 10.35
N SER A 302 9.03 1.77 11.53
CA SER A 302 9.50 3.15 11.78
C SER A 302 10.77 3.51 10.99
N ILE A 303 11.64 2.53 10.71
CA ILE A 303 12.83 2.76 9.87
C ILE A 303 12.42 3.11 8.44
N LEU A 304 11.42 2.40 7.91
CA LEU A 304 10.90 2.65 6.57
C LEU A 304 10.26 4.05 6.47
N LEU A 305 9.45 4.43 7.48
CA LEU A 305 8.89 5.78 7.57
C LEU A 305 10.01 6.85 7.60
N GLY A 306 11.11 6.56 8.33
CA GLY A 306 12.28 7.42 8.36
C GLY A 306 12.96 7.56 7.00
N LEU A 307 13.14 6.46 6.26
CA LEU A 307 13.71 6.48 4.92
C LEU A 307 12.86 7.26 3.92
N VAL A 308 11.55 7.08 3.95
CA VAL A 308 10.62 7.84 3.08
C VAL A 308 10.65 9.32 3.43
N SER A 309 10.64 9.67 4.72
CA SER A 309 10.75 11.06 5.19
C SER A 309 12.07 11.70 4.76
N LEU A 310 13.17 10.95 4.84
CA LEU A 310 14.49 11.40 4.37
C LEU A 310 14.52 11.62 2.86
N GLY A 311 13.91 10.72 2.10
CA GLY A 311 13.74 10.85 0.64
C GLY A 311 12.97 12.10 0.26
N LEU A 312 11.87 12.41 0.97
CA LEU A 312 11.10 13.63 0.75
C LEU A 312 11.90 14.89 1.13
N ALA A 313 12.63 14.87 2.24
CA ALA A 313 13.49 15.97 2.62
C ALA A 313 14.59 16.21 1.56
N PHE A 314 15.26 15.16 1.08
CA PHE A 314 16.22 15.24 -0.01
C PHE A 314 15.60 15.82 -1.29
N PHE A 315 14.39 15.41 -1.63
CA PHE A 315 13.66 15.94 -2.78
C PHE A 315 13.45 17.44 -2.66
N TYR A 316 13.01 17.94 -1.50
CA TYR A 316 12.79 19.36 -1.29
C TYR A 316 14.08 20.18 -1.20
N PHE A 317 15.15 19.63 -0.63
CA PHE A 317 16.41 20.40 -0.45
C PHE A 317 17.35 20.32 -1.63
N VAL A 318 17.26 19.29 -2.45
CA VAL A 318 18.18 19.07 -3.58
C VAL A 318 17.48 19.12 -4.92
N ALA A 319 16.44 18.30 -5.13
CA ALA A 319 15.82 18.15 -6.44
C ALA A 319 15.10 19.42 -6.87
N ILE A 320 14.22 19.97 -6.06
CA ILE A 320 13.44 21.17 -6.43
C ILE A 320 14.36 22.40 -6.64
N PRO A 321 15.32 22.73 -5.75
CA PRO A 321 16.23 23.85 -6.02
C PRO A 321 17.05 23.68 -7.30
N THR A 322 17.45 22.44 -7.62
CA THR A 322 18.18 22.17 -8.87
C THR A 322 17.31 22.43 -10.10
N VAL A 323 16.04 22.00 -10.08
CA VAL A 323 15.09 22.29 -11.16
C VAL A 323 14.85 23.78 -11.31
N ILE A 324 14.69 24.51 -10.20
CA ILE A 324 14.52 25.97 -10.23
C ILE A 324 15.75 26.65 -10.85
N ARG A 325 16.95 26.27 -10.43
CA ARG A 325 18.21 26.84 -10.97
C ARG A 325 18.42 26.51 -12.43
N SER A 326 18.15 25.29 -12.88
CA SER A 326 18.31 24.91 -14.28
C SER A 326 17.41 25.70 -15.22
N ARG A 327 16.24 26.08 -14.78
CA ARG A 327 15.32 26.94 -15.57
C ARG A 327 15.81 28.37 -15.69
N LEU A 328 16.38 28.93 -14.62
CA LEU A 328 16.96 30.26 -14.64
C LEU A 328 18.19 30.36 -15.59
N THR A 329 18.88 29.23 -15.80
CA THR A 329 20.05 29.21 -16.72
C THR A 329 19.68 28.95 -18.18
N THR A 330 18.49 28.41 -18.45
CA THR A 330 18.01 28.13 -19.83
C THR A 330 17.13 29.22 -20.41
N ASP A 331 16.77 30.23 -19.64
CA ASP A 331 15.91 31.33 -20.11
C ASP A 331 16.74 32.42 -20.76
N THR A 332 17.40 32.09 -21.88
CA THR A 332 18.02 33.07 -22.77
C THR A 332 16.97 34.05 -23.35
N SER A 333 15.68 33.67 -23.35
CA SER A 333 14.59 34.58 -23.71
C SER A 333 14.34 35.66 -22.65
N ALA A 334 14.74 35.48 -21.41
CA ALA A 334 14.69 36.55 -20.41
C ALA A 334 15.67 37.67 -20.71
N MET A 335 16.83 37.37 -21.31
CA MET A 335 17.80 38.37 -21.72
C MET A 335 17.24 39.25 -22.85
N THR A 336 16.60 38.65 -23.85
CA THR A 336 16.00 39.42 -24.98
C THR A 336 14.84 40.31 -24.54
N THR A 337 14.18 39.99 -23.43
CA THR A 337 13.08 40.79 -22.86
C THR A 337 13.55 42.14 -22.32
N PHE A 338 14.82 42.29 -21.98
CA PHE A 338 15.39 43.53 -21.45
C PHE A 338 16.05 44.41 -22.52
N VAL A 339 16.27 43.88 -23.71
CA VAL A 339 16.83 44.63 -24.84
C VAL A 339 15.88 45.77 -25.21
N GLY A 340 16.44 46.97 -25.30
CA GLY A 340 15.67 48.18 -25.58
C GLY A 340 15.01 48.87 -24.37
N ARG A 341 15.05 48.25 -23.20
CA ARG A 341 14.53 48.86 -21.94
C ARG A 341 15.58 49.79 -21.33
N LYS A 342 15.12 50.81 -20.61
CA LYS A 342 15.98 51.71 -19.86
C LYS A 342 16.13 51.22 -18.43
N GLY A 343 17.36 50.93 -18.03
CA GLY A 343 17.73 50.57 -16.66
C GLY A 343 18.47 51.72 -15.96
N LYS A 344 18.34 51.79 -14.63
CA LYS A 344 19.06 52.71 -13.77
C LYS A 344 20.24 51.98 -13.12
N ILE A 345 21.45 52.54 -13.21
CA ILE A 345 22.65 51.96 -12.57
C ILE A 345 22.52 52.11 -11.07
N ILE A 346 22.52 50.94 -10.32
CA ILE A 346 22.53 50.91 -8.87
C ILE A 346 23.97 50.84 -8.34
N GLU A 347 24.81 50.03 -8.99
CA GLU A 347 26.15 49.72 -8.51
C GLU A 347 27.08 49.41 -9.68
N LEU A 348 28.29 49.85 -9.58
CA LEU A 348 29.38 49.50 -10.50
C LEU A 348 30.10 48.28 -9.93
N LEU A 349 30.15 47.21 -10.70
CA LEU A 349 30.80 45.97 -10.30
C LEU A 349 32.21 45.88 -10.83
N ASP A 350 33.12 45.17 -10.17
CA ASP A 350 34.46 44.88 -10.70
C ASP A 350 34.34 44.07 -12.01
N ASN A 351 35.27 44.30 -12.96
CA ASN A 351 35.33 43.63 -14.27
C ASN A 351 34.35 44.17 -15.34
N ASP A 352 34.30 45.48 -15.51
CA ASP A 352 33.51 46.13 -16.61
C ASP A 352 32.02 45.71 -16.64
N ALA A 353 31.40 45.43 -15.48
CA ALA A 353 30.01 45.09 -15.34
C ALA A 353 29.28 46.07 -14.41
N VAL A 354 28.02 46.31 -14.67
CA VAL A 354 27.17 47.18 -13.85
C VAL A 354 25.91 46.47 -13.45
N LEU A 355 25.38 46.82 -12.27
CA LEU A 355 24.09 46.34 -11.78
C LEU A 355 23.02 47.36 -12.12
N LEU A 356 22.11 47.01 -12.99
CA LEU A 356 20.98 47.84 -13.41
C LEU A 356 19.69 47.44 -12.73
N GLU A 357 18.87 48.40 -12.38
CA GLU A 357 17.47 48.21 -12.00
C GLU A 357 16.56 48.50 -13.18
N VAL A 358 15.81 47.48 -13.63
CA VAL A 358 14.81 47.56 -14.67
C VAL A 358 13.52 46.97 -14.12
N ASP A 359 12.45 47.74 -14.06
CA ASP A 359 11.14 47.32 -13.58
C ASP A 359 11.19 46.63 -12.18
N LYS A 360 12.02 47.15 -11.25
CA LYS A 360 12.28 46.59 -9.90
C LYS A 360 13.13 45.31 -9.89
N LEU A 361 13.59 44.84 -11.04
CA LEU A 361 14.51 43.72 -11.13
C LEU A 361 15.95 44.21 -11.21
N LYS A 362 16.86 43.56 -10.51
CA LYS A 362 18.29 43.85 -10.57
C LYS A 362 18.93 42.87 -11.55
N ILE A 363 19.50 43.38 -12.62
CA ILE A 363 20.18 42.59 -13.64
C ILE A 363 21.64 43.04 -13.77
N ARG A 364 22.52 42.09 -14.00
CA ARG A 364 23.92 42.36 -14.30
C ARG A 364 24.08 42.50 -15.79
N VAL A 365 24.72 43.58 -16.22
CA VAL A 365 24.93 43.92 -17.61
C VAL A 365 26.37 44.34 -17.81
N ASP A 366 26.98 44.00 -18.94
CA ASP A 366 28.34 44.36 -19.23
C ASP A 366 28.43 45.82 -19.71
N ALA A 367 29.43 46.55 -19.25
CA ALA A 367 29.65 47.95 -19.60
C ALA A 367 30.67 48.08 -20.74
N LYS A 368 30.40 48.92 -21.74
CA LYS A 368 31.36 49.17 -22.81
C LYS A 368 32.58 49.89 -22.27
N LYS A 369 33.77 49.40 -22.62
CA LYS A 369 35.09 49.79 -22.07
C LYS A 369 35.48 51.25 -22.18
N ASN A 370 34.76 52.05 -22.92
CA ASN A 370 35.14 53.44 -23.22
C ASN A 370 34.19 54.50 -22.67
N GLU A 371 33.23 54.14 -21.83
CA GLU A 371 32.26 55.09 -21.26
C GLU A 371 32.42 55.19 -19.73
N ASN A 372 32.32 56.40 -19.21
CA ASN A 372 32.38 56.66 -17.75
C ASN A 372 30.93 56.56 -17.19
N TYR A 373 30.60 55.42 -16.63
CA TYR A 373 29.31 55.19 -16.00
C TYR A 373 29.29 55.72 -14.56
N LYS A 374 28.15 56.31 -14.18
CA LYS A 374 27.93 56.78 -12.82
C LYS A 374 26.71 56.11 -12.22
N VAL A 375 26.73 55.86 -10.89
CA VAL A 375 25.56 55.38 -10.17
C VAL A 375 24.42 56.40 -10.31
N ASN A 376 23.22 55.90 -10.58
CA ASN A 376 21.98 56.59 -10.89
C ASN A 376 21.79 57.05 -12.37
N ASP A 377 22.74 56.83 -13.28
CA ASP A 377 22.53 57.09 -14.70
C ASP A 377 21.57 56.08 -15.31
N LYS A 378 20.82 56.52 -16.33
CA LYS A 378 19.89 55.65 -17.04
C LYS A 378 20.44 55.35 -18.43
N HIS A 379 20.63 54.04 -18.69
CA HIS A 379 21.09 53.53 -19.97
C HIS A 379 20.10 52.58 -20.61
N THR A 380 20.10 52.50 -21.94
CA THR A 380 19.29 51.54 -22.67
C THR A 380 20.08 50.27 -22.89
N ILE A 381 19.49 49.14 -22.53
CA ILE A 381 20.11 47.80 -22.65
C ILE A 381 20.13 47.41 -24.13
N GLN A 382 21.27 46.99 -24.62
CA GLN A 382 21.48 46.46 -25.97
C GLN A 382 21.96 45.02 -25.87
N GLU A 383 21.83 44.27 -26.94
CA GLU A 383 22.37 42.90 -27.05
C GLU A 383 23.58 42.98 -28.03
N GLU A 384 24.72 42.46 -27.58
CA GLU A 384 25.95 42.36 -28.38
C GLU A 384 26.58 40.98 -28.12
N ASP A 385 26.73 40.19 -29.17
CA ASP A 385 27.27 38.83 -29.09
C ASP A 385 26.60 37.89 -28.04
N GLY A 386 25.24 38.04 -27.88
CA GLY A 386 24.48 37.22 -26.94
C GLY A 386 24.63 37.61 -25.46
N THR A 387 25.26 38.77 -25.19
CA THR A 387 25.35 39.38 -23.86
C THR A 387 24.58 40.70 -23.82
N LEU A 388 24.02 41.03 -22.65
CA LEU A 388 23.41 42.35 -22.44
C LEU A 388 24.51 43.37 -22.13
N VAL A 389 24.53 44.47 -22.89
CA VAL A 389 25.49 45.55 -22.75
C VAL A 389 24.77 46.90 -22.63
N ILE A 390 25.44 47.90 -22.02
CA ILE A 390 25.01 49.31 -21.99
C ILE A 390 26.02 50.21 -22.61
#